data_f90205738e850ebe964afc66df8775d8
#
_entry.id   f90205738e850ebe964afc66df8775d8
#
_cell.length_a   1.000
_cell.length_b   1.000
_cell.length_c   1.000
_cell.angle_alpha   90.00
_cell.angle_beta   90.00
_cell.angle_gamma   90.00
#
_symmetry.space_group_name_H-M   'P 1'
#
loop_
_entity.id
_entity.type
_entity.pdbx_description
1 polymer ?
#
loop_
_entity_poly.entity_id
_entity_poly.type
_entity_poly.pdbx_seq_one_letter_code
_entity_poly.pdbx_strand_id
1 'polypeptide(L)'
;MVRIRPDEVHSSLSRNILADGFGLVVDLDRSHGCRIHDSRRDREILDMFSCFATMPIGWNHPRLVEQEARLGRIAVNNITNSDLYSVEMAEAIETIGRLAKPDHLPHMFFIAGGALGVENCLKAAMDWKQQDRTRKGLPGDDDHPHVSIAHFEEAFHGRSGYTLSLTNTDPIKTDRFVKFDWPRITNPTIHFPIDETESARLDEV
;
A
#
# COMPACT_ATOMS: atom_id res chain seq x y z
N MET A 1 18.53 11.34 -25.89
CA MET A 1 18.21 10.59 -24.66
C MET A 1 19.49 10.43 -23.86
N VAL A 2 19.46 10.71 -22.54
CA VAL A 2 20.62 10.50 -21.65
C VAL A 2 20.77 9.00 -21.44
N ARG A 3 21.97 8.45 -21.63
CA ARG A 3 22.27 7.05 -21.31
C ARG A 3 23.00 7.01 -19.97
N ILE A 4 22.50 6.24 -19.03
CA ILE A 4 23.07 6.02 -17.69
C ILE A 4 23.59 4.58 -17.65
N ARG A 5 24.83 4.37 -17.26
CA ARG A 5 25.39 3.04 -17.04
C ARG A 5 24.96 2.49 -15.69
N PRO A 6 24.91 1.17 -15.50
CA PRO A 6 24.51 0.57 -14.23
C PRO A 6 25.32 1.04 -13.01
N ASP A 7 26.61 1.29 -13.18
CA ASP A 7 27.49 1.79 -12.14
C ASP A 7 27.24 3.27 -11.77
N GLU A 8 26.60 4.04 -12.65
CA GLU A 8 26.27 5.46 -12.48
C GLU A 8 24.88 5.71 -11.90
N VAL A 9 24.02 4.68 -11.81
CA VAL A 9 22.60 4.85 -11.43
C VAL A 9 22.44 5.52 -10.08
N HIS A 10 23.08 5.01 -9.03
CA HIS A 10 22.93 5.57 -7.67
C HIS A 10 23.46 7.01 -7.60
N SER A 11 24.61 7.29 -8.16
CA SER A 11 25.18 8.65 -8.18
C SER A 11 24.34 9.61 -9.01
N SER A 12 23.71 9.13 -10.08
CA SER A 12 22.79 9.93 -10.89
C SER A 12 21.51 10.27 -10.13
N LEU A 13 20.91 9.28 -9.46
CA LEU A 13 19.71 9.48 -8.66
C LEU A 13 19.96 10.41 -7.47
N SER A 14 21.06 10.20 -6.72
CA SER A 14 21.41 10.99 -5.53
C SER A 14 21.62 12.48 -5.79
N ARG A 15 21.81 12.88 -7.04
CA ARG A 15 21.87 14.32 -7.39
C ARG A 15 20.53 15.04 -7.28
N ASN A 16 19.42 14.30 -7.38
CA ASN A 16 18.09 14.89 -7.51
C ASN A 16 17.07 14.34 -6.51
N ILE A 17 17.29 13.13 -5.99
CA ILE A 17 16.37 12.47 -5.06
C ILE A 17 17.16 11.81 -3.92
N LEU A 18 16.46 11.49 -2.82
CA LEU A 18 16.97 10.61 -1.78
C LEU A 18 17.04 9.18 -2.32
N ALA A 19 18.25 8.67 -2.56
CA ALA A 19 18.49 7.34 -3.10
C ALA A 19 19.03 6.41 -2.00
N ASP A 20 18.18 6.11 -1.01
CA ASP A 20 18.44 5.30 0.18
C ASP A 20 17.99 3.83 0.04
N GLY A 21 17.63 3.40 -1.16
CA GLY A 21 17.23 2.03 -1.46
C GLY A 21 18.38 1.02 -1.48
N PHE A 22 18.09 -0.19 -1.94
CA PHE A 22 19.09 -1.25 -2.06
C PHE A 22 20.23 -0.89 -3.01
N GLY A 23 21.44 -1.33 -2.69
CA GLY A 23 22.64 -1.08 -3.50
C GLY A 23 22.75 -1.91 -4.79
N LEU A 24 21.66 -2.47 -5.28
CA LEU A 24 21.56 -3.20 -6.57
C LEU A 24 20.91 -2.32 -7.64
N VAL A 25 21.14 -2.67 -8.90
CA VAL A 25 20.48 -2.05 -10.06
C VAL A 25 19.82 -3.15 -10.86
N VAL A 26 18.49 -3.14 -10.88
CA VAL A 26 17.69 -4.17 -11.55
C VAL A 26 17.85 -4.10 -13.06
N ASP A 27 18.19 -5.21 -13.67
CA ASP A 27 18.10 -5.44 -15.11
C ASP A 27 16.70 -5.97 -15.42
N LEU A 28 15.89 -5.15 -16.07
CA LEU A 28 14.49 -5.49 -16.37
C LEU A 28 14.38 -6.61 -17.41
N ASP A 29 15.33 -6.73 -18.31
CA ASP A 29 15.28 -7.75 -19.37
C ASP A 29 15.76 -9.12 -18.89
N ARG A 30 16.75 -9.14 -17.98
CA ARG A 30 17.38 -10.36 -17.48
C ARG A 30 16.75 -10.92 -16.21
N SER A 31 15.99 -10.11 -15.46
CA SER A 31 15.25 -10.57 -14.29
C SER A 31 14.09 -11.48 -14.69
N HIS A 32 13.84 -12.56 -13.94
CA HIS A 32 12.78 -13.53 -14.30
C HIS A 32 12.25 -14.29 -13.08
N GLY A 33 10.98 -14.58 -13.05
CA GLY A 33 10.33 -15.30 -11.96
C GLY A 33 10.68 -14.69 -10.60
N CYS A 34 11.29 -15.45 -9.70
CA CYS A 34 11.76 -14.98 -8.39
C CYS A 34 13.25 -14.56 -8.39
N ARG A 35 13.83 -14.25 -9.55
CA ARG A 35 15.24 -13.86 -9.69
C ARG A 35 15.36 -12.43 -10.19
N ILE A 36 16.06 -11.60 -9.42
CA ILE A 36 16.50 -10.28 -9.84
C ILE A 36 17.91 -10.40 -10.40
N HIS A 37 18.13 -9.87 -11.58
CA HIS A 37 19.46 -9.70 -12.12
C HIS A 37 19.99 -8.29 -11.76
N ASP A 38 21.07 -8.24 -10.97
CA ASP A 38 21.77 -7.01 -10.61
C ASP A 38 22.76 -6.64 -11.74
N SER A 39 22.38 -5.69 -12.60
CA SER A 39 23.21 -5.25 -13.73
C SER A 39 24.49 -4.53 -13.31
N ARG A 40 24.60 -4.05 -12.05
CA ARG A 40 25.80 -3.43 -11.51
C ARG A 40 26.91 -4.42 -11.19
N ARG A 41 26.53 -5.62 -10.72
CA ARG A 41 27.46 -6.66 -10.27
C ARG A 41 27.40 -7.92 -11.14
N ASP A 42 26.58 -7.90 -12.18
CA ASP A 42 26.34 -9.00 -13.11
C ASP A 42 26.07 -10.31 -12.39
N ARG A 43 25.07 -10.33 -11.51
CA ARG A 43 24.71 -11.51 -10.71
C ARG A 43 23.21 -11.62 -10.49
N GLU A 44 22.76 -12.84 -10.30
CA GLU A 44 21.38 -13.11 -9.88
C GLU A 44 21.23 -13.08 -8.36
N ILE A 45 20.09 -12.60 -7.89
CA ILE A 45 19.68 -12.50 -6.49
C ILE A 45 18.26 -13.07 -6.36
N LEU A 46 18.02 -13.88 -5.34
CA LEU A 46 16.67 -14.35 -5.04
C LEU A 46 15.85 -13.17 -4.51
N ASP A 47 14.71 -12.90 -5.16
CA ASP A 47 13.77 -11.87 -4.74
C ASP A 47 12.91 -12.35 -3.56
N MET A 48 13.27 -11.92 -2.36
CA MET A 48 12.48 -12.10 -1.13
C MET A 48 11.72 -10.82 -0.73
N PHE A 49 11.79 -9.77 -1.57
CA PHE A 49 11.19 -8.48 -1.32
C PHE A 49 9.86 -8.29 -2.07
N SER A 50 9.74 -8.86 -3.29
CA SER A 50 8.58 -8.78 -4.19
C SER A 50 8.01 -7.35 -4.36
N CYS A 51 8.84 -6.32 -4.17
CA CYS A 51 8.46 -4.89 -4.23
C CYS A 51 7.21 -4.57 -3.39
N PHE A 52 7.16 -5.03 -2.14
CA PHE A 52 5.98 -4.91 -1.26
C PHE A 52 4.70 -5.50 -1.89
N ALA A 53 4.82 -6.68 -2.50
CA ALA A 53 3.74 -7.39 -3.20
C ALA A 53 3.19 -6.68 -4.47
N THR A 54 3.88 -5.68 -5.03
CA THR A 54 3.54 -5.13 -6.35
C THR A 54 4.02 -6.01 -7.50
N MET A 55 4.89 -7.00 -7.21
CA MET A 55 5.37 -8.03 -8.15
C MET A 55 4.95 -9.45 -7.70
N PRO A 56 3.66 -9.72 -7.45
CA PRO A 56 3.22 -10.97 -6.82
C PRO A 56 3.42 -12.21 -7.67
N ILE A 57 3.50 -12.06 -8.98
CA ILE A 57 3.72 -13.15 -9.95
C ILE A 57 5.17 -13.23 -10.45
N GLY A 58 6.05 -12.40 -9.89
CA GLY A 58 7.47 -12.35 -10.24
C GLY A 58 7.78 -11.52 -11.49
N TRP A 59 9.06 -11.53 -11.84
CA TRP A 59 9.64 -10.75 -12.93
C TRP A 59 9.39 -11.43 -14.28
N ASN A 60 9.05 -10.62 -15.29
CA ASN A 60 8.86 -11.07 -16.68
C ASN A 60 7.99 -12.33 -16.81
N HIS A 61 6.86 -12.37 -16.10
CA HIS A 61 5.94 -13.49 -16.20
C HIS A 61 5.49 -13.67 -17.66
N PRO A 62 5.60 -14.87 -18.27
CA PRO A 62 5.37 -15.07 -19.71
C PRO A 62 4.04 -14.50 -20.21
N ARG A 63 2.95 -14.71 -19.46
CA ARG A 63 1.63 -14.17 -19.84
C ARG A 63 1.56 -12.63 -19.85
N LEU A 64 2.40 -11.93 -19.07
CA LEU A 64 2.47 -10.47 -19.12
C LEU A 64 3.32 -10.02 -20.30
N VAL A 65 4.44 -10.70 -20.57
CA VAL A 65 5.31 -10.42 -21.72
C VAL A 65 4.53 -10.60 -23.03
N GLU A 66 3.70 -11.63 -23.14
CA GLU A 66 2.78 -11.82 -24.30
C GLU A 66 1.80 -10.65 -24.50
N GLN A 67 1.51 -9.87 -23.47
CA GLN A 67 0.62 -8.72 -23.51
C GLN A 67 1.34 -7.36 -23.64
N GLU A 68 2.66 -7.33 -23.81
CA GLU A 68 3.47 -6.11 -23.81
C GLU A 68 2.92 -5.05 -24.78
N ALA A 69 2.62 -5.41 -26.01
CA ALA A 69 2.08 -4.49 -27.01
C ALA A 69 0.71 -3.90 -26.60
N ARG A 70 -0.15 -4.69 -25.97
CA ARG A 70 -1.45 -4.24 -25.45
C ARG A 70 -1.25 -3.31 -24.27
N LEU A 71 -0.41 -3.69 -23.31
CA LEU A 71 -0.10 -2.89 -22.11
C LEU A 71 0.55 -1.57 -22.51
N GLY A 72 1.50 -1.58 -23.45
CA GLY A 72 2.12 -0.37 -23.99
C GLY A 72 1.09 0.58 -24.61
N ARG A 73 0.13 0.07 -25.39
CA ARG A 73 -0.95 0.88 -25.96
C ARG A 73 -1.86 1.50 -24.90
N ILE A 74 -2.16 0.77 -23.82
CA ILE A 74 -2.92 1.30 -22.69
C ILE A 74 -2.12 2.38 -21.96
N ALA A 75 -0.85 2.12 -21.69
CA ALA A 75 0.02 3.03 -20.94
C ALA A 75 0.25 4.39 -21.59
N VAL A 76 0.26 4.47 -22.93
CA VAL A 76 0.38 5.76 -23.65
C VAL A 76 -0.91 6.59 -23.67
N ASN A 77 -2.04 6.02 -23.23
CA ASN A 77 -3.34 6.67 -23.18
C ASN A 77 -3.80 6.80 -21.73
N ASN A 78 -3.10 7.64 -20.95
CA ASN A 78 -3.38 7.85 -19.54
C ASN A 78 -4.59 8.77 -19.36
N ILE A 79 -5.79 8.22 -19.49
CA ILE A 79 -7.06 8.95 -19.32
C ILE A 79 -7.43 9.10 -17.84
N THR A 80 -8.27 10.10 -17.53
CA THR A 80 -8.86 10.31 -16.20
C THR A 80 -10.07 9.39 -16.04
N ASN A 81 -9.89 8.25 -15.37
CA ASN A 81 -10.92 7.22 -15.23
C ASN A 81 -12.15 7.60 -14.36
N SER A 82 -12.11 8.74 -13.70
CA SER A 82 -13.30 9.29 -13.01
C SER A 82 -14.30 9.90 -13.99
N ASP A 83 -13.83 10.39 -15.14
CA ASP A 83 -14.63 11.17 -16.08
C ASP A 83 -14.78 10.51 -17.44
N LEU A 84 -13.82 9.70 -17.84
CA LEU A 84 -13.79 8.98 -19.10
C LEU A 84 -13.56 7.49 -18.85
N TYR A 85 -14.29 6.66 -19.59
CA TYR A 85 -14.25 5.21 -19.45
C TYR A 85 -13.70 4.54 -20.71
N SER A 86 -13.04 3.39 -20.53
CA SER A 86 -12.58 2.55 -21.63
C SER A 86 -13.06 1.11 -21.48
N VAL A 87 -12.99 0.37 -22.58
CA VAL A 87 -13.29 -1.08 -22.56
C VAL A 87 -12.33 -1.82 -21.65
N GLU A 88 -11.06 -1.47 -21.68
CA GLU A 88 -10.02 -2.08 -20.86
C GLU A 88 -10.25 -1.88 -19.36
N MET A 89 -10.74 -0.69 -18.97
CA MET A 89 -11.16 -0.44 -17.59
C MET A 89 -12.35 -1.32 -17.20
N ALA A 90 -13.37 -1.41 -18.05
CA ALA A 90 -14.55 -2.23 -17.78
C ALA A 90 -14.18 -3.72 -17.66
N GLU A 91 -13.34 -4.25 -18.56
CA GLU A 91 -12.82 -5.63 -18.48
C GLU A 91 -12.05 -5.90 -17.18
N ALA A 92 -11.23 -4.95 -16.73
CA ALA A 92 -10.46 -5.09 -15.50
C ALA A 92 -11.40 -5.13 -14.27
N ILE A 93 -12.36 -4.22 -14.18
CA ILE A 93 -13.33 -4.13 -13.08
C ILE A 93 -14.23 -5.36 -13.04
N GLU A 94 -14.76 -5.80 -14.19
CA GLU A 94 -15.57 -7.01 -14.29
C GLU A 94 -14.79 -8.25 -13.85
N THR A 95 -13.52 -8.35 -14.25
CA THR A 95 -12.64 -9.45 -13.86
C THR A 95 -12.40 -9.47 -12.34
N ILE A 96 -12.12 -8.33 -11.73
CA ILE A 96 -11.93 -8.21 -10.27
C ILE A 96 -13.26 -8.52 -9.56
N GLY A 97 -14.38 -8.00 -10.06
CA GLY A 97 -15.71 -8.26 -9.53
C GLY A 97 -16.05 -9.73 -9.47
N ARG A 98 -15.72 -10.46 -10.52
CA ARG A 98 -15.99 -11.90 -10.64
C ARG A 98 -15.05 -12.79 -9.83
N LEU A 99 -13.77 -12.40 -9.71
CA LEU A 99 -12.73 -13.27 -9.14
C LEU A 99 -12.39 -12.96 -7.69
N ALA A 100 -12.51 -11.71 -7.27
CA ALA A 100 -11.94 -11.27 -6.00
C ALA A 100 -12.91 -10.49 -5.11
N LYS A 101 -13.96 -9.89 -5.67
CA LYS A 101 -14.93 -9.11 -4.87
C LYS A 101 -15.87 -10.05 -4.11
N PRO A 102 -15.98 -9.95 -2.76
CA PRO A 102 -16.98 -10.69 -2.00
C PRO A 102 -18.40 -10.21 -2.32
N ASP A 103 -19.38 -11.13 -2.34
CA ASP A 103 -20.77 -10.80 -2.67
C ASP A 103 -21.41 -9.78 -1.72
N HIS A 104 -21.03 -9.80 -0.45
CA HIS A 104 -21.53 -8.85 0.56
C HIS A 104 -20.94 -7.45 0.46
N LEU A 105 -19.94 -7.22 -0.41
CA LEU A 105 -19.36 -5.91 -0.73
C LEU A 105 -19.71 -5.52 -2.18
N PRO A 106 -20.90 -4.94 -2.42
CA PRO A 106 -21.40 -4.73 -3.77
C PRO A 106 -20.64 -3.67 -4.57
N HIS A 107 -19.94 -2.75 -3.91
CA HIS A 107 -19.27 -1.63 -4.54
C HIS A 107 -17.75 -1.73 -4.40
N MET A 108 -17.03 -1.22 -5.40
CA MET A 108 -15.59 -1.07 -5.40
C MET A 108 -15.22 0.40 -5.66
N PHE A 109 -14.16 0.86 -5.04
CA PHE A 109 -13.60 2.19 -5.26
C PHE A 109 -12.10 2.06 -5.52
N PHE A 110 -11.64 2.65 -6.62
CA PHE A 110 -10.23 2.58 -7.04
C PHE A 110 -9.55 3.93 -6.86
N ILE A 111 -8.38 3.91 -6.23
CA ILE A 111 -7.56 5.10 -6.02
C ILE A 111 -6.08 4.72 -6.05
N ALA A 112 -5.22 5.68 -6.37
CA ALA A 112 -3.78 5.43 -6.49
C ALA A 112 -3.11 5.28 -5.13
N GLY A 113 -2.62 4.07 -4.83
CA GLY A 113 -1.78 3.77 -3.67
C GLY A 113 -2.52 3.38 -2.41
N GLY A 114 -1.87 2.53 -1.59
CA GLY A 114 -2.44 1.95 -0.38
C GLY A 114 -2.82 2.97 0.69
N ALA A 115 -2.02 4.02 0.90
CA ALA A 115 -2.33 5.09 1.85
C ALA A 115 -3.68 5.76 1.52
N LEU A 116 -3.91 6.12 0.26
CA LEU A 116 -5.17 6.72 -0.17
C LEU A 116 -6.33 5.72 -0.15
N GLY A 117 -6.06 4.44 -0.37
CA GLY A 117 -7.04 3.37 -0.16
C GLY A 117 -7.52 3.34 1.29
N VAL A 118 -6.62 3.34 2.26
CA VAL A 118 -6.95 3.40 3.68
C VAL A 118 -7.66 4.71 4.03
N GLU A 119 -7.22 5.87 3.53
CA GLU A 119 -7.90 7.16 3.72
C GLU A 119 -9.40 7.08 3.36
N ASN A 120 -9.71 6.47 2.21
CA ASN A 120 -11.09 6.36 1.76
C ASN A 120 -11.89 5.31 2.55
N CYS A 121 -11.26 4.21 2.99
CA CYS A 121 -11.89 3.26 3.92
C CYS A 121 -12.27 3.95 5.24
N LEU A 122 -11.38 4.77 5.80
CA LEU A 122 -11.66 5.52 7.03
C LEU A 122 -12.81 6.51 6.84
N LYS A 123 -12.83 7.25 5.72
CA LYS A 123 -13.92 8.17 5.39
C LYS A 123 -15.26 7.44 5.28
N ALA A 124 -15.29 6.31 4.60
CA ALA A 124 -16.49 5.49 4.49
C ALA A 124 -16.96 4.96 5.86
N ALA A 125 -16.04 4.53 6.73
CA ALA A 125 -16.36 4.07 8.07
C ALA A 125 -16.89 5.22 8.97
N MET A 126 -16.30 6.40 8.88
CA MET A 126 -16.73 7.59 9.60
C MET A 126 -18.14 8.03 9.16
N ASP A 127 -18.37 8.10 7.85
CA ASP A 127 -19.67 8.44 7.28
C ASP A 127 -20.76 7.44 7.70
N TRP A 128 -20.47 6.14 7.58
CA TRP A 128 -21.36 5.09 8.04
C TRP A 128 -21.69 5.24 9.53
N LYS A 129 -20.68 5.51 10.36
CA LYS A 129 -20.87 5.69 11.81
C LYS A 129 -21.75 6.86 12.14
N GLN A 130 -21.58 7.99 11.45
CA GLN A 130 -22.41 9.17 11.65
C GLN A 130 -23.87 8.90 11.23
N GLN A 131 -24.09 8.27 10.08
CA GLN A 131 -25.42 7.87 9.64
C GLN A 131 -26.09 6.90 10.63
N ASP A 132 -25.35 5.94 11.19
CA ASP A 132 -25.86 4.99 12.19
C ASP A 132 -26.25 5.70 13.48
N ARG A 133 -25.44 6.67 13.96
CA ARG A 133 -25.78 7.50 15.12
C ARG A 133 -27.06 8.29 14.88
N THR A 134 -27.18 8.95 13.74
CA THR A 134 -28.39 9.71 13.35
C THR A 134 -29.63 8.79 13.34
N ARG A 135 -29.54 7.61 12.74
CA ARG A 135 -30.66 6.64 12.73
C ARG A 135 -31.09 6.18 14.13
N LYS A 136 -30.15 6.12 15.07
CA LYS A 136 -30.40 5.75 16.47
C LYS A 136 -30.84 6.92 17.34
N GLY A 137 -31.03 8.11 16.79
CA GLY A 137 -31.40 9.33 17.55
C GLY A 137 -30.35 9.75 18.56
N LEU A 138 -29.08 9.34 18.39
CA LEU A 138 -27.98 9.78 19.23
C LEU A 138 -27.59 11.19 18.86
N PRO A 139 -27.13 12.03 19.83
CA PRO A 139 -26.72 13.40 19.53
C PRO A 139 -25.72 13.41 18.36
N GLY A 140 -26.05 14.14 17.32
CA GLY A 140 -25.11 14.49 16.27
C GLY A 140 -24.15 15.54 16.79
N ASP A 141 -22.92 15.51 16.35
CA ASP A 141 -22.00 16.61 16.56
C ASP A 141 -22.12 17.51 15.34
N ASP A 142 -22.95 18.53 15.46
CA ASP A 142 -23.25 19.45 14.35
C ASP A 142 -22.01 20.20 13.86
N ASP A 143 -20.99 20.38 14.73
CA ASP A 143 -19.80 21.17 14.38
C ASP A 143 -18.52 20.33 14.22
N HIS A 144 -18.40 19.17 14.88
CA HIS A 144 -17.22 18.29 14.75
C HIS A 144 -17.60 16.83 14.97
N PRO A 145 -17.43 15.94 13.98
CA PRO A 145 -17.70 14.52 14.17
C PRO A 145 -16.71 13.91 15.17
N HIS A 146 -17.17 13.62 16.40
CA HIS A 146 -16.38 12.90 17.42
C HIS A 146 -16.29 11.41 17.07
N VAL A 147 -15.70 11.13 15.91
CA VAL A 147 -15.38 9.75 15.50
C VAL A 147 -13.88 9.59 15.56
N SER A 148 -13.42 8.65 16.38
CA SER A 148 -12.02 8.27 16.46
C SER A 148 -11.84 6.85 15.91
N ILE A 149 -10.62 6.55 15.48
CA ILE A 149 -10.26 5.25 14.92
C ILE A 149 -9.32 4.55 15.88
N ALA A 150 -9.80 3.46 16.50
CA ALA A 150 -8.94 2.60 17.27
C ALA A 150 -8.00 1.82 16.34
N HIS A 151 -6.71 1.76 16.69
CA HIS A 151 -5.68 1.12 15.89
C HIS A 151 -4.58 0.54 16.76
N PHE A 152 -3.82 -0.41 16.22
CA PHE A 152 -2.72 -1.01 16.95
C PHE A 152 -1.55 -0.03 17.17
N GLU A 153 -0.85 -0.20 18.29
CA GLU A 153 0.32 0.62 18.65
C GLU A 153 1.41 0.51 17.58
N GLU A 154 1.70 -0.70 17.13
CA GLU A 154 2.68 -0.97 16.08
C GLU A 154 1.96 -1.29 14.76
N ALA A 155 1.79 -0.27 13.92
CA ALA A 155 1.09 -0.40 12.66
C ALA A 155 1.66 0.54 11.59
N PHE A 156 1.51 0.16 10.33
CA PHE A 156 1.79 1.02 9.19
C PHE A 156 0.60 1.02 8.24
N HIS A 157 -0.01 2.19 8.08
CA HIS A 157 -1.15 2.41 7.18
C HIS A 157 -0.88 3.43 6.08
N GLY A 158 0.29 4.01 6.05
CA GLY A 158 0.69 5.08 5.15
C GLY A 158 1.12 6.34 5.89
N ARG A 159 1.42 7.39 5.15
CA ARG A 159 1.91 8.67 5.70
C ARG A 159 1.17 9.89 5.14
N SER A 160 -0.05 9.72 4.67
CA SER A 160 -0.98 10.79 4.34
C SER A 160 -1.75 11.26 5.57
N GLY A 161 -2.70 12.17 5.47
CA GLY A 161 -3.36 12.82 6.60
C GLY A 161 -3.87 11.87 7.69
N TYR A 162 -4.94 11.12 7.42
CA TYR A 162 -5.48 10.17 8.40
C TYR A 162 -4.54 8.99 8.66
N THR A 163 -3.92 8.45 7.61
CA THR A 163 -3.09 7.25 7.74
C THR A 163 -1.82 7.49 8.56
N LEU A 164 -1.27 8.73 8.55
CA LEU A 164 -0.13 9.07 9.40
C LEU A 164 -0.49 8.95 10.89
N SER A 165 -1.73 9.28 11.27
CA SER A 165 -2.20 9.15 12.65
C SER A 165 -2.28 7.69 13.11
N LEU A 166 -2.47 6.75 12.19
CA LEU A 166 -2.52 5.31 12.44
C LEU A 166 -1.15 4.64 12.33
N THR A 167 -0.15 5.33 11.78
CA THR A 167 1.18 4.79 11.58
C THR A 167 2.07 5.09 12.78
N ASN A 168 2.68 4.05 13.32
CA ASN A 168 3.66 4.14 14.40
C ASN A 168 4.88 3.28 14.05
N THR A 169 5.83 3.89 13.38
CA THR A 169 7.08 3.26 12.93
C THR A 169 8.26 4.13 13.39
N ASP A 170 9.29 4.26 12.58
CA ASP A 170 10.44 5.10 12.84
C ASP A 170 10.03 6.55 13.22
N PRO A 171 10.35 7.03 14.43
CA PRO A 171 9.98 8.36 14.93
C PRO A 171 10.35 9.51 14.00
N ILE A 172 11.47 9.42 13.29
CA ILE A 172 11.91 10.45 12.36
C ILE A 172 10.90 10.68 11.21
N LYS A 173 10.08 9.66 10.91
CA LYS A 173 9.08 9.68 9.84
C LYS A 173 7.71 10.11 10.31
N THR A 174 7.47 10.19 11.62
CA THR A 174 6.14 10.39 12.19
C THR A 174 6.03 11.55 13.17
N ASP A 175 7.07 11.86 13.97
CA ASP A 175 6.94 12.69 15.16
C ASP A 175 6.88 14.20 14.88
N ARG A 176 7.31 14.64 13.70
CA ARG A 176 7.33 16.07 13.34
C ARG A 176 6.06 16.56 12.65
N PHE A 177 5.06 15.70 12.55
CA PHE A 177 3.83 15.99 11.81
C PHE A 177 2.62 15.99 12.74
N VAL A 178 1.64 16.83 12.42
CA VAL A 178 0.35 16.86 13.13
C VAL A 178 -0.38 15.54 12.88
N LYS A 179 -0.88 14.94 13.95
CA LYS A 179 -1.64 13.69 13.96
C LYS A 179 -2.91 13.86 14.76
N PHE A 180 -3.94 13.07 14.46
CA PHE A 180 -5.11 12.94 15.30
C PHE A 180 -4.76 12.09 16.53
N ASP A 181 -5.26 12.49 17.69
CA ASP A 181 -5.11 11.75 18.95
C ASP A 181 -6.20 10.66 19.03
N TRP A 182 -5.98 9.58 18.30
CA TRP A 182 -6.87 8.43 18.26
C TRP A 182 -6.37 7.31 19.17
N PRO A 183 -7.30 6.51 19.77
CA PRO A 183 -6.93 5.49 20.74
C PRO A 183 -6.10 4.37 20.09
N ARG A 184 -5.07 3.93 20.81
CA ARG A 184 -4.20 2.82 20.42
C ARG A 184 -4.55 1.57 21.23
N ILE A 185 -4.43 0.43 20.58
CA ILE A 185 -4.66 -0.90 21.12
C ILE A 185 -3.31 -1.62 21.14
N THR A 186 -2.99 -2.27 22.23
CA THR A 186 -1.76 -3.07 22.34
C THR A 186 -1.73 -4.18 21.30
N ASN A 187 -0.59 -4.38 20.67
CA ASN A 187 -0.42 -5.43 19.68
C ASN A 187 -0.52 -6.83 20.33
N PRO A 188 -1.25 -7.77 19.74
CA PRO A 188 -1.33 -9.16 20.21
C PRO A 188 -0.04 -9.92 19.84
N THR A 189 1.10 -9.43 20.32
CA THR A 189 2.43 -9.99 20.03
C THR A 189 2.76 -11.06 21.05
N ILE A 190 3.27 -12.20 20.60
CA ILE A 190 3.77 -13.28 21.47
C ILE A 190 5.28 -13.20 21.53
N HIS A 191 5.85 -13.14 22.73
CA HIS A 191 7.28 -13.18 22.96
C HIS A 191 7.71 -14.58 23.41
N PHE A 192 8.87 -15.01 22.97
CA PHE A 192 9.44 -16.30 23.35
C PHE A 192 10.66 -16.10 24.27
N PRO A 193 10.83 -16.99 25.29
CA PRO A 193 9.99 -18.15 25.62
C PRO A 193 8.64 -17.74 26.21
N ILE A 194 7.60 -18.57 26.00
CA ILE A 194 6.31 -18.39 26.67
C ILE A 194 6.46 -18.92 28.09
N ASP A 195 6.70 -18.02 29.01
CA ASP A 195 6.79 -18.27 30.45
C ASP A 195 5.55 -17.70 31.19
N GLU A 196 5.55 -17.76 32.50
CA GLU A 196 4.44 -17.25 33.32
C GLU A 196 4.20 -15.75 33.11
N THR A 197 5.26 -14.98 32.88
CA THR A 197 5.18 -13.53 32.65
C THR A 197 4.51 -13.23 31.30
N GLU A 198 4.90 -13.95 30.26
CA GLU A 198 4.29 -13.79 28.92
C GLU A 198 2.84 -14.28 28.91
N SER A 199 2.53 -15.38 29.62
CA SER A 199 1.15 -15.86 29.78
C SER A 199 0.27 -14.82 30.47
N ALA A 200 0.72 -14.21 31.56
CA ALA A 200 -0.02 -13.15 32.25
C ALA A 200 -0.24 -11.93 31.35
N ARG A 201 0.77 -11.51 30.59
CA ARG A 201 0.65 -10.40 29.64
C ARG A 201 -0.38 -10.68 28.54
N LEU A 202 -0.45 -11.92 28.02
CA LEU A 202 -1.41 -12.31 27.01
C LEU A 202 -2.87 -12.34 27.52
N ASP A 203 -3.07 -12.61 28.81
CA ASP A 203 -4.36 -12.56 29.44
C ASP A 203 -4.90 -11.11 29.64
N GLU A 204 -4.02 -10.11 29.60
CA GLU A 204 -4.35 -8.67 29.72
C GLU A 204 -4.64 -7.99 28.37
N VAL A 205 -4.30 -8.61 27.24
CA VAL A 205 -4.47 -8.07 25.87
C VAL A 205 -5.76 -8.58 25.22
#